data_d5e991458d06fd3d3b825dc80c3a5803
#
_entry.id   d5e991458d06fd3d3b825dc80c3a5803
#
_cell.length_a   1.000
_cell.length_b   1.000
_cell.length_c   1.000
_cell.angle_alpha   90.00
_cell.angle_beta   90.00
_cell.angle_gamma   90.00
#
_symmetry.space_group_name_H-M   'P 1'
#
loop_
_entity.id
_entity.type
_entity.pdbx_description
1 polymer ?
#
loop_
_entity_poly.entity_id
_entity_poly.type
_entity_poly.pdbx_seq_one_letter_code
_entity_poly.pdbx_strand_id
1 'polypeptide(L)'
;MALPRQIPSGARVVVRVIEGVDPADGRTKFRDYVGHVLAWDGTTLELSRDAAANGSRPQQHVTIDADTIATLKPVPERPRVRP
;
A
#
# COMPACT_ATOMS: atom_id res chain seq x y z
N MET A 1 -3.12 -12.21 -9.61
CA MET A 1 -3.97 -11.08 -10.06
C MET A 1 -3.13 -10.11 -10.88
N ALA A 2 -3.63 -9.71 -12.00
CA ALA A 2 -2.93 -8.74 -12.83
C ALA A 2 -3.06 -7.34 -12.24
N LEU A 3 -1.93 -6.63 -12.11
CA LEU A 3 -1.95 -5.25 -11.67
C LEU A 3 -2.35 -4.33 -12.83
N PRO A 4 -3.02 -3.22 -12.56
CA PRO A 4 -3.38 -2.28 -13.62
C PRO A 4 -2.12 -1.66 -14.23
N ARG A 5 -2.19 -1.32 -15.50
CA ARG A 5 -1.07 -0.65 -16.20
C ARG A 5 -0.87 0.77 -15.71
N GLN A 6 -1.96 1.42 -15.34
CA GLN A 6 -1.94 2.80 -14.89
C GLN A 6 -2.64 2.92 -13.54
N ILE A 7 -2.01 3.63 -12.65
CA ILE A 7 -2.59 4.00 -11.36
C ILE A 7 -2.40 5.51 -11.25
N PRO A 8 -3.48 6.28 -11.18
CA PRO A 8 -3.34 7.75 -11.12
C PRO A 8 -2.55 8.19 -9.89
N SER A 9 -1.63 9.13 -10.07
CA SER A 9 -0.97 9.79 -8.95
C SER A 9 -2.01 10.49 -8.10
N GLY A 10 -1.86 10.36 -6.78
CA GLY A 10 -2.83 10.93 -5.84
C GLY A 10 -3.99 9.99 -5.50
N ALA A 11 -4.16 8.87 -6.22
CA ALA A 11 -5.19 7.91 -5.88
C ALA A 11 -4.90 7.28 -4.52
N ARG A 12 -5.92 7.15 -3.68
CA ARG A 12 -5.78 6.46 -2.40
C ARG A 12 -6.02 4.98 -2.61
N VAL A 13 -5.10 4.15 -2.13
CA VAL A 13 -5.15 2.70 -2.33
C VAL A 13 -4.79 1.95 -1.06
N VAL A 14 -5.25 0.70 -0.97
CA VAL A 14 -4.69 -0.27 -0.04
C VAL A 14 -3.90 -1.30 -0.85
N VAL A 15 -2.68 -1.58 -0.40
CA VAL A 15 -1.77 -2.51 -1.06
C VAL A 15 -1.42 -3.61 -0.08
N ARG A 16 -1.71 -4.85 -0.44
CA ARG A 16 -1.28 -6.01 0.34
C ARG A 16 -0.02 -6.59 -0.27
N VAL A 17 1.03 -6.63 0.52
CA VAL A 17 2.36 -7.08 0.11
C VAL A 17 2.69 -8.40 0.77
N ILE A 18 3.31 -9.31 0.01
CA ILE A 18 3.82 -10.58 0.54
C ILE A 18 5.17 -10.30 1.19
N GLU A 19 5.28 -10.59 2.49
CA GLU A 19 6.53 -10.42 3.23
C GLU A 19 7.41 -11.67 3.24
N GLY A 20 6.84 -12.82 2.90
CA GLY A 20 7.55 -14.09 2.91
C GLY A 20 6.75 -15.18 3.60
N VAL A 21 7.41 -16.30 3.87
CA VAL A 21 6.79 -17.46 4.51
C VAL A 21 7.37 -17.59 5.91
N ASP A 22 6.50 -17.75 6.90
CA ASP A 22 6.93 -17.99 8.28
C ASP A 22 7.52 -19.42 8.37
N PRO A 23 8.78 -19.57 8.74
CA PRO A 23 9.39 -20.90 8.84
C PRO A 23 8.80 -21.75 9.95
N ALA A 24 8.15 -21.14 10.95
CA ALA A 24 7.58 -21.88 12.06
C ALA A 24 6.30 -22.63 11.69
N ASP A 25 5.46 -22.07 10.80
CA ASP A 25 4.19 -22.68 10.44
C ASP A 25 3.95 -22.82 8.93
N GLY A 26 4.89 -22.38 8.11
CA GLY A 26 4.78 -22.45 6.65
C GLY A 26 3.76 -21.50 6.04
N ARG A 27 3.22 -20.57 6.80
CA ARG A 27 2.19 -19.64 6.31
C ARG A 27 2.81 -18.42 5.67
N THR A 28 2.18 -17.97 4.58
CA THR A 28 2.55 -16.72 3.94
C THR A 28 2.15 -15.55 4.81
N LYS A 29 3.09 -14.62 5.03
CA LYS A 29 2.84 -13.40 5.77
C LYS A 29 2.59 -12.25 4.82
N PHE A 30 1.65 -11.40 5.19
CA PHE A 30 1.28 -10.21 4.41
C PHE A 30 1.41 -8.96 5.27
N ARG A 31 1.60 -7.84 4.60
CA ARG A 31 1.53 -6.51 5.21
C ARG A 31 0.70 -5.61 4.33
N ASP A 32 -0.21 -4.86 4.95
CA ASP A 32 -1.04 -3.90 4.25
C ASP A 32 -0.49 -2.49 4.40
N TYR A 33 -0.48 -1.75 3.29
CA TYR A 33 -0.16 -0.34 3.27
C TYR A 33 -1.36 0.43 2.73
N VAL A 34 -1.72 1.53 3.38
CA VAL A 34 -2.78 2.42 2.92
C VAL A 34 -2.16 3.79 2.70
N GLY A 35 -2.40 4.38 1.56
CA GLY A 35 -1.85 5.69 1.26
C GLY A 35 -2.19 6.17 -0.14
N HIS A 36 -1.52 7.26 -0.53
CA HIS A 36 -1.71 7.88 -1.83
C HIS A 36 -0.56 7.53 -2.76
N VAL A 37 -0.91 7.22 -4.00
CA VAL A 37 0.09 6.87 -5.02
C VAL A 37 0.87 8.13 -5.40
N LEU A 38 2.20 8.03 -5.31
CA LEU A 38 3.11 9.07 -5.77
C LEU A 38 3.56 8.80 -7.20
N ALA A 39 3.89 7.55 -7.51
CA ALA A 39 4.31 7.14 -8.84
C ALA A 39 4.11 5.64 -9.03
N TRP A 40 3.84 5.25 -10.27
CA TRP A 40 3.70 3.85 -10.67
C TRP A 40 4.22 3.69 -12.09
N ASP A 41 5.25 2.87 -12.28
CA ASP A 41 5.86 2.65 -13.61
C ASP A 41 5.59 1.24 -14.16
N GLY A 42 4.77 0.45 -13.50
CA GLY A 42 4.48 -0.94 -13.87
C GLY A 42 5.35 -1.97 -13.16
N THR A 43 6.46 -1.56 -12.57
CA THR A 43 7.36 -2.45 -11.83
C THR A 43 7.56 -2.00 -10.39
N THR A 44 7.43 -0.72 -10.11
CA THR A 44 7.65 -0.15 -8.78
C THR A 44 6.54 0.84 -8.45
N LEU A 45 5.96 0.67 -7.27
CA LEU A 45 4.96 1.58 -6.72
C LEU A 45 5.59 2.44 -5.64
N GLU A 46 5.52 3.75 -5.81
CA GLU A 46 5.89 4.69 -4.76
C GLU A 46 4.62 5.22 -4.11
N LEU A 47 4.54 5.08 -2.80
CA LEU A 47 3.35 5.35 -2.02
C LEU A 47 3.67 6.28 -0.86
N SER A 48 2.82 7.28 -0.67
CA SER A 48 2.83 8.08 0.56
C SER A 48 1.91 7.37 1.55
N ARG A 49 2.51 6.56 2.43
CA ARG A 49 1.78 5.76 3.41
C ARG A 49 1.17 6.68 4.46
N ASP A 50 -0.12 6.49 4.74
CA ASP A 50 -0.82 7.28 5.75
C ASP A 50 -0.13 7.15 7.12
N ALA A 51 -0.14 8.24 7.86
CA ALA A 51 0.27 8.21 9.25
C ALA A 51 -0.67 7.30 10.05
N ALA A 52 -0.13 6.65 11.09
CA ALA A 52 -0.96 5.85 11.98
C ALA A 52 -1.96 6.75 12.73
N ALA A 53 -3.21 6.29 12.83
CA ALA A 53 -4.28 7.07 13.45
C ALA A 53 -4.00 7.43 14.92
N ASN A 54 -3.23 6.57 15.60
CA ASN A 54 -2.87 6.80 17.01
C ASN A 54 -1.60 7.63 17.21
N GLY A 55 -1.03 8.17 16.12
CA GLY A 55 0.18 8.98 16.21
C GLY A 55 1.48 8.20 16.41
N SER A 56 1.44 6.85 16.39
CA SER A 56 2.64 6.04 16.62
C SER A 56 3.61 6.04 15.46
N ARG A 57 3.16 6.45 14.29
CA ARG A 57 3.98 6.47 13.07
C ARG A 57 3.57 7.66 12.20
N PRO A 58 4.53 8.48 11.75
CA PRO A 58 4.24 9.56 10.82
C PRO A 58 3.98 9.02 9.42
N GLN A 59 3.49 9.88 8.54
CA GLN A 59 3.40 9.61 7.11
C GLN A 59 4.77 9.24 6.57
N GLN A 60 4.84 8.23 5.70
CA GLN A 60 6.09 7.71 5.18
C GLN A 60 6.03 7.50 3.68
N HIS A 61 7.13 7.80 3.00
CA HIS A 61 7.34 7.39 1.62
C HIS A 61 7.83 5.94 1.62
N VAL A 62 7.10 5.06 0.94
CA VAL A 62 7.51 3.65 0.79
C VAL A 62 7.61 3.30 -0.68
N THR A 63 8.56 2.44 -1.00
CA THR A 63 8.77 1.91 -2.35
C THR A 63 8.46 0.43 -2.33
N ILE A 64 7.56 -0.02 -3.20
CA ILE A 64 7.05 -1.39 -3.22
C ILE A 64 7.29 -1.99 -4.60
N ASP A 65 7.95 -3.15 -4.64
CA ASP A 65 8.11 -3.89 -5.88
C ASP A 65 6.79 -4.54 -6.29
N ALA A 66 6.43 -4.39 -7.56
CA ALA A 66 5.19 -4.97 -8.10
C ALA A 66 5.09 -6.47 -7.86
N ASP A 67 6.23 -7.17 -7.95
CA ASP A 67 6.30 -8.63 -7.77
C ASP A 67 5.86 -9.08 -6.38
N THR A 68 5.93 -8.20 -5.40
CA THR A 68 5.53 -8.52 -4.02
C THR A 68 4.07 -8.20 -3.73
N ILE A 69 3.37 -7.53 -4.64
CA ILE A 69 1.99 -7.10 -4.42
C ILE A 69 1.05 -8.25 -4.65
N ALA A 70 0.33 -8.67 -3.60
CA ALA A 70 -0.71 -9.69 -3.71
C ALA A 70 -2.02 -9.08 -4.17
N THR A 71 -2.41 -7.94 -3.63
CA THR A 71 -3.61 -7.20 -4.04
C THR A 71 -3.38 -5.71 -3.97
N LEU A 72 -4.08 -4.97 -4.84
CA LEU A 72 -4.10 -3.52 -4.82
C LEU A 72 -5.51 -3.07 -5.14
N LYS A 73 -6.10 -2.25 -4.29
CA LYS A 73 -7.47 -1.78 -4.46
C LYS A 73 -7.57 -0.29 -4.17
N PRO A 74 -8.37 0.44 -4.96
CA PRO A 74 -8.69 1.81 -4.60
C PRO A 74 -9.54 1.85 -3.33
N VAL A 75 -9.34 2.87 -2.51
CA VAL A 75 -10.14 3.09 -1.32
C VAL A 75 -10.58 4.54 -1.28
N PRO A 76 -11.74 4.83 -0.63
CA PRO A 76 -12.22 6.20 -0.51
C PRO A 76 -11.26 7.06 0.30
N GLU A 77 -11.26 8.35 0.00
CA GLU A 77 -10.60 9.32 0.86
C GLU A 77 -11.24 9.32 2.25
N ARG A 78 -10.44 9.61 3.28
CA ARG A 78 -10.99 9.73 4.63
C ARG A 78 -11.92 10.93 4.68
N PRO A 79 -13.11 10.80 5.31
CA PRO A 79 -13.97 11.94 5.52
C PRO A 79 -13.23 13.01 6.32
N ARG A 80 -13.42 14.28 5.92
CA ARG A 80 -12.89 15.37 6.73
C ARG A 80 -13.74 15.49 7.99
N VAL A 81 -13.06 15.45 9.12
CA VAL A 81 -13.71 15.76 10.39
C VAL A 81 -13.79 17.29 10.47
N ARG A 82 -15.00 17.81 10.54
CA ARG A 82 -15.20 19.24 10.78
C ARG A 82 -15.27 19.48 12.27
N PRO A 83 -14.55 20.49 12.76
CA PRO A 83 -14.67 20.86 14.17
C PRO A 83 -16.08 21.39 14.49
#